data_c8e1b1c5ddff204c47f20d99d3b1c1b5
#
_entry.id   c8e1b1c5ddff204c47f20d99d3b1c1b5
#
_cell.length_a   1.000
_cell.length_b   1.000
_cell.length_c   1.000
_cell.angle_alpha   90.00
_cell.angle_beta   90.00
_cell.angle_gamma   90.00
#
_symmetry.space_group_name_H-M   'P 1'
#
loop_
_entity.id
_entity.type
_entity.pdbx_description
1 polymer ?
#
loop_
_entity_poly.entity_id
_entity_poly.type
_entity_poly.pdbx_seq_one_letter_code
_entity_poly.pdbx_strand_id
1 'polypeptide(L)'
;FLPVAIPCVHGLHLTDEFLLAREVDQFGLSAFPLWLMGTEHIGQHFMNAEVVAEASRGKPFYQVELQGGGGKEGLLAGVVPKEPDVRQWNWSVIAAGGKGVGYWQYKPEPAGMESPGVGRVNIEGTNTPRSREAGNCARQFSALKLEQFERCLSSNAIFLSRNSDLLANAVQEEKKYNNSFKGYHQALTDRGIP
;
A
#
# COMPACT_ATOMS: atom_id res chain seq x y z
N PHE A 1 9.53 8.77 18.76
CA PHE A 1 9.12 7.76 17.78
C PHE A 1 7.70 8.09 17.33
N LEU A 2 7.55 8.70 16.16
CA LEU A 2 6.25 9.04 15.60
C LEU A 2 6.11 8.34 14.25
N PRO A 3 5.47 7.16 14.18
CA PRO A 3 5.08 6.60 12.90
C PRO A 3 4.02 7.50 12.28
N VAL A 4 4.28 8.03 11.11
CA VAL A 4 3.29 8.77 10.33
C VAL A 4 2.83 7.86 9.21
N ALA A 5 1.53 7.56 9.19
CA ALA A 5 0.88 6.90 8.09
C ALA A 5 0.44 7.95 7.06
N ILE A 6 0.73 7.72 5.80
CA ILE A 6 0.22 8.54 4.71
C ILE A 6 -0.66 7.68 3.84
N PRO A 7 -1.90 8.07 3.59
CA PRO A 7 -2.75 7.40 2.62
C PRO A 7 -2.22 7.69 1.20
N CYS A 8 -1.43 6.79 0.67
CA CYS A 8 -1.04 6.80 -0.74
C CYS A 8 -2.09 6.11 -1.61
N VAL A 9 -3.33 6.53 -1.47
CA VAL A 9 -4.41 5.74 -2.07
C VAL A 9 -4.82 6.25 -3.44
N HIS A 10 -4.86 7.51 -3.63
CA HIS A 10 -5.16 8.14 -4.90
C HIS A 10 -4.01 8.99 -5.41
N GLY A 11 -2.88 8.65 -5.03
CA GLY A 11 -1.89 9.40 -5.53
C GLY A 11 -1.17 10.30 -4.67
N LEU A 12 -0.54 10.43 -5.05
CA LEU A 12 0.64 11.19 -5.19
C LEU A 12 0.31 12.72 -5.18
N HIS A 13 -0.90 13.15 -5.28
CA HIS A 13 -1.25 14.53 -5.61
C HIS A 13 -1.77 15.38 -4.45
N LEU A 14 -1.80 14.86 -3.25
CA LEU A 14 -2.28 15.64 -2.09
C LEU A 14 -1.18 16.05 -1.12
N THR A 15 -0.06 15.34 -1.11
CA THR A 15 1.05 15.58 -0.18
C THR A 15 2.40 15.33 -0.85
N ASP A 16 3.44 15.92 -0.31
CA ASP A 16 4.81 15.61 -0.69
C ASP A 16 5.42 14.66 0.33
N GLU A 17 5.39 13.36 0.04
CA GLU A 17 5.92 12.31 0.90
C GLU A 17 7.43 12.46 1.13
N PHE A 18 8.14 12.99 0.15
CA PHE A 18 9.58 13.21 0.26
C PHE A 18 9.93 14.30 1.28
N LEU A 19 9.06 15.29 1.43
CA LEU A 19 9.20 16.30 2.48
C LEU A 19 8.79 15.73 3.84
N LEU A 20 7.65 15.08 3.92
CA LEU A 20 7.13 14.53 5.17
C LEU A 20 8.04 13.46 5.77
N ALA A 21 8.56 12.57 4.94
CA ALA A 21 9.45 11.50 5.40
C ALA A 21 10.76 12.02 6.01
N ARG A 22 11.16 13.26 5.73
CA ARG A 22 12.35 13.87 6.37
C ARG A 22 12.15 14.13 7.85
N GLU A 23 10.93 14.48 8.23
CA GLU A 23 10.58 14.97 9.56
C GLU A 23 10.21 13.85 10.55
N VAL A 24 10.28 12.59 10.13
CA VAL A 24 9.91 11.43 10.93
C VAL A 24 11.00 10.36 10.92
N ASP A 25 11.05 9.53 11.96
CA ASP A 25 12.03 8.44 12.06
C ASP A 25 11.63 7.22 11.21
N GLN A 26 10.34 7.03 11.01
CA GLN A 26 9.77 5.97 10.19
C GLN A 26 8.62 6.51 9.36
N PHE A 27 8.40 5.93 8.20
CA PHE A 27 7.36 6.34 7.30
C PHE A 27 6.46 5.15 6.96
N GLY A 28 5.19 5.40 6.65
CA GLY A 28 4.22 4.34 6.43
C GLY A 28 3.31 4.56 5.23
N LEU A 29 2.95 3.46 4.61
CA LEU A 29 1.95 3.39 3.54
C LEU A 29 0.60 2.99 4.13
N SER A 30 -0.46 3.73 3.82
CA SER A 30 -1.84 3.32 4.00
C SER A 30 -2.46 3.03 2.63
N ALA A 31 -3.00 1.84 2.45
CA ALA A 31 -3.60 1.45 1.16
C ALA A 31 -4.78 0.49 1.31
N PHE A 32 -5.82 0.81 0.55
CA PHE A 32 -7.03 0.00 0.41
C PHE A 32 -7.25 -0.32 -1.07
N PRO A 33 -6.48 -1.28 -1.64
CA PRO A 33 -6.40 -1.44 -3.08
C PRO A 33 -7.73 -1.72 -3.77
N LEU A 34 -8.57 -2.58 -3.20
CA LEU A 34 -9.89 -2.88 -3.78
C LEU A 34 -10.97 -1.88 -3.40
N TRP A 35 -10.69 -1.02 -2.43
CA TRP A 35 -11.64 -0.02 -1.93
C TRP A 35 -11.70 1.19 -2.84
N LEU A 36 -10.55 1.64 -3.25
CA LEU A 36 -10.36 2.93 -3.90
C LEU A 36 -9.84 2.81 -5.34
N MET A 37 -9.14 1.72 -5.65
CA MET A 37 -8.50 1.53 -6.95
C MET A 37 -9.27 0.57 -7.88
N GLY A 38 -10.35 -0.04 -7.38
CA GLY A 38 -11.04 -1.08 -8.14
C GLY A 38 -10.17 -2.33 -8.33
N THR A 39 -10.57 -3.20 -9.24
CA THR A 39 -9.87 -4.47 -9.52
C THR A 39 -8.64 -4.30 -10.42
N GLU A 40 -8.29 -3.08 -10.81
CA GLU A 40 -7.53 -2.87 -12.02
C GLU A 40 -6.02 -3.00 -11.86
N HIS A 41 -5.43 -2.82 -10.68
CA HIS A 41 -3.97 -2.70 -10.65
C HIS A 41 -3.29 -3.27 -9.40
N ILE A 42 -3.01 -4.52 -9.48
CA ILE A 42 -2.03 -5.23 -8.67
C ILE A 42 -0.69 -4.47 -8.62
N GLY A 43 -0.22 -4.00 -9.76
CA GLY A 43 1.02 -3.21 -9.87
C GLY A 43 0.96 -1.84 -9.19
N GLN A 44 -0.21 -1.24 -9.03
CA GLN A 44 -0.30 0.07 -8.39
C GLN A 44 0.05 0.05 -6.91
N HIS A 45 -0.32 -0.99 -6.19
CA HIS A 45 0.07 -1.12 -4.79
C HIS A 45 1.59 -1.27 -4.64
N PHE A 46 2.22 -2.06 -5.52
CA PHE A 46 3.66 -2.20 -5.56
C PHE A 46 4.35 -0.87 -5.87
N MET A 47 3.89 -0.16 -6.89
CA MET A 47 4.38 1.18 -7.24
C MET A 47 4.29 2.16 -6.06
N ASN A 48 3.16 2.18 -5.34
CA ASN A 48 3.01 3.02 -4.16
C ASN A 48 4.00 2.65 -3.05
N ALA A 49 4.24 1.36 -2.84
CA ALA A 49 5.25 0.90 -1.89
C ALA A 49 6.66 1.35 -2.29
N GLU A 50 7.01 1.32 -3.58
CA GLU A 50 8.29 1.80 -4.07
C GLU A 50 8.44 3.32 -3.90
N VAL A 51 7.39 4.10 -4.17
CA VAL A 51 7.41 5.55 -3.93
C VAL A 51 7.65 5.86 -2.45
N VAL A 52 7.00 5.13 -1.54
CA VAL A 52 7.21 5.31 -0.10
C VAL A 52 8.61 4.87 0.32
N ALA A 53 9.13 3.80 -0.27
CA ALA A 53 10.51 3.36 -0.04
C ALA A 53 11.54 4.44 -0.44
N GLU A 54 11.35 5.06 -1.61
CA GLU A 54 12.20 6.17 -2.07
C GLU A 54 12.07 7.41 -1.19
N ALA A 55 10.84 7.77 -0.83
CA ALA A 55 10.59 8.90 0.07
C ALA A 55 11.27 8.71 1.43
N SER A 56 11.32 7.47 1.92
CA SER A 56 11.93 7.11 3.20
C SER A 56 13.45 7.27 3.24
N ARG A 57 14.12 7.34 2.09
CA ARG A 57 15.58 7.59 1.98
C ARG A 57 16.43 6.68 2.88
N GLY A 58 16.16 5.39 2.85
CA GLY A 58 16.86 4.39 3.66
C GLY A 58 16.37 4.26 5.10
N LYS A 59 15.44 5.11 5.56
CA LYS A 59 14.75 4.87 6.84
C LYS A 59 13.81 3.66 6.70
N PRO A 60 13.54 2.91 7.77
CA PRO A 60 12.55 1.85 7.72
C PRO A 60 11.17 2.39 7.33
N PHE A 61 10.49 1.69 6.44
CA PHE A 61 9.09 1.96 6.16
C PHE A 61 8.21 0.72 6.35
N TYR A 62 6.94 0.95 6.56
CA TYR A 62 5.95 -0.10 6.86
C TYR A 62 4.67 0.14 6.07
N GLN A 63 3.97 -0.93 5.76
CA GLN A 63 2.55 -0.84 5.45
C GLN A 63 1.81 -0.72 6.78
N VAL A 64 1.38 0.48 7.14
CA VAL A 64 0.75 0.72 8.45
C VAL A 64 -0.74 0.41 8.44
N GLU A 65 -1.37 0.58 7.27
CA GLU A 65 -2.77 0.20 7.04
C GLU A 65 -2.90 -0.48 5.68
N LEU A 66 -3.20 -1.75 5.70
CA LEU A 66 -3.58 -2.52 4.51
C LEU A 66 -5.02 -2.98 4.65
N GLN A 67 -5.77 -2.95 3.56
CA GLN A 67 -7.16 -3.38 3.52
C GLN A 67 -7.34 -4.77 4.14
N GLY A 68 -8.09 -4.84 5.23
CA GLY A 68 -8.36 -6.08 5.96
C GLY A 68 -9.61 -6.81 5.48
N GLY A 69 -10.60 -6.10 5.00
CA GLY A 69 -11.90 -6.64 4.61
C GLY A 69 -12.55 -5.91 3.45
N GLY A 70 -13.81 -6.23 3.19
CA GLY A 70 -14.57 -5.71 2.06
C GLY A 70 -15.42 -4.48 2.38
N GLY A 71 -15.37 -3.99 3.60
CA GLY A 71 -16.08 -2.76 3.98
C GLY A 71 -15.55 -1.55 3.22
N LYS A 72 -16.41 -0.60 3.01
CA LYS A 72 -16.11 0.67 2.37
C LYS A 72 -16.69 1.78 3.22
N GLU A 73 -16.18 2.99 3.06
CA GLU A 73 -16.65 4.16 3.78
C GLU A 73 -18.16 4.31 3.72
N GLY A 74 -18.78 4.62 4.86
CA GLY A 74 -20.22 4.58 5.02
C GLY A 74 -20.73 3.13 4.92
N LEU A 75 -21.98 2.94 4.75
CA LEU A 75 -22.61 1.60 4.64
C LEU A 75 -22.41 0.93 3.27
N LEU A 76 -21.45 1.37 2.47
CA LEU A 76 -21.21 0.82 1.16
C LEU A 76 -20.40 -0.48 1.27
N ALA A 77 -20.90 -1.53 0.63
CA ALA A 77 -20.13 -2.76 0.45
C ALA A 77 -19.00 -2.54 -0.56
N GLY A 78 -17.81 -2.88 -0.17
CA GLY A 78 -16.65 -2.93 -1.06
C GLY A 78 -16.35 -4.34 -1.54
N VAL A 79 -15.26 -4.50 -2.27
CA VAL A 79 -14.80 -5.81 -2.73
C VAL A 79 -14.00 -6.49 -1.62
N VAL A 80 -14.38 -7.71 -1.28
CA VAL A 80 -13.69 -8.50 -0.26
C VAL A 80 -12.37 -9.04 -0.81
N PRO A 81 -11.23 -8.76 -0.17
CA PRO A 81 -9.94 -9.33 -0.58
C PRO A 81 -9.95 -10.86 -0.50
N LYS A 82 -9.38 -11.48 -1.52
CA LYS A 82 -9.13 -12.93 -1.56
C LYS A 82 -7.70 -13.25 -1.12
N GLU A 83 -7.40 -14.53 -0.89
CA GLU A 83 -6.05 -14.96 -0.50
C GLU A 83 -4.95 -14.49 -1.48
N PRO A 84 -5.13 -14.59 -2.82
CA PRO A 84 -4.12 -14.08 -3.76
C PRO A 84 -3.85 -12.58 -3.61
N ASP A 85 -4.89 -11.78 -3.38
CA ASP A 85 -4.77 -10.32 -3.20
C ASP A 85 -3.93 -10.02 -1.95
N VAL A 86 -4.28 -10.66 -0.83
CA VAL A 86 -3.55 -10.50 0.45
C VAL A 86 -2.09 -10.92 0.29
N ARG A 87 -1.84 -12.07 -0.34
CA ARG A 87 -0.47 -12.55 -0.58
C ARG A 87 0.33 -11.55 -1.38
N GLN A 88 -0.23 -11.10 -2.49
CA GLN A 88 0.46 -10.20 -3.39
C GLN A 88 0.76 -8.86 -2.74
N TRP A 89 -0.21 -8.25 -2.06
CA TRP A 89 0.02 -6.97 -1.39
C TRP A 89 1.12 -7.06 -0.33
N ASN A 90 1.10 -8.12 0.47
CA ASN A 90 2.15 -8.34 1.47
C ASN A 90 3.53 -8.44 0.82
N TRP A 91 3.66 -9.28 -0.21
CA TRP A 91 4.93 -9.48 -0.90
C TRP A 91 5.38 -8.23 -1.67
N SER A 92 4.45 -7.45 -2.22
CA SER A 92 4.77 -6.16 -2.85
C SER A 92 5.47 -5.20 -1.88
N VAL A 93 4.96 -5.09 -0.66
CA VAL A 93 5.58 -4.23 0.37
C VAL A 93 6.98 -4.73 0.73
N ILE A 94 7.15 -6.03 0.94
CA ILE A 94 8.44 -6.60 1.31
C ILE A 94 9.43 -6.48 0.15
N ALA A 95 9.00 -6.73 -1.09
CA ALA A 95 9.83 -6.57 -2.29
C ALA A 95 10.32 -5.12 -2.45
N ALA A 96 9.50 -4.14 -2.12
CA ALA A 96 9.89 -2.73 -2.08
C ALA A 96 10.80 -2.37 -0.89
N GLY A 97 11.14 -3.32 0.00
CA GLY A 97 12.01 -3.12 1.15
C GLY A 97 11.29 -2.79 2.45
N GLY A 98 9.96 -2.89 2.49
CA GLY A 98 9.16 -2.68 3.70
C GLY A 98 9.51 -3.65 4.82
N LYS A 99 9.40 -3.20 6.05
CA LYS A 99 9.81 -3.96 7.24
C LYS A 99 8.65 -4.63 7.98
N GLY A 100 7.43 -4.42 7.52
CA GLY A 100 6.26 -5.06 8.11
C GLY A 100 4.96 -4.57 7.52
N VAL A 101 3.88 -5.29 7.85
CA VAL A 101 2.52 -5.01 7.35
C VAL A 101 1.55 -5.02 8.51
N GLY A 102 0.85 -3.90 8.70
CA GLY A 102 -0.33 -3.76 9.54
C GLY A 102 -1.60 -3.76 8.71
N TYR A 103 -2.73 -4.10 9.30
CA TYR A 103 -4.01 -4.15 8.61
C TYR A 103 -5.05 -3.26 9.27
N TRP A 104 -5.83 -2.59 8.46
CA TRP A 104 -7.07 -1.97 8.87
C TRP A 104 -8.25 -2.84 8.42
N GLN A 105 -8.89 -3.57 9.36
CA GLN A 105 -8.47 -3.79 10.72
C GLN A 105 -8.56 -5.29 11.06
N TYR A 106 -8.18 -5.67 12.29
CA TYR A 106 -8.22 -7.09 12.67
C TYR A 106 -9.65 -7.63 12.69
N LYS A 107 -10.55 -6.97 13.44
CA LYS A 107 -11.94 -7.36 13.61
C LYS A 107 -12.87 -6.21 13.21
N PRO A 108 -13.97 -6.48 12.50
CA PRO A 108 -14.95 -5.45 12.15
C PRO A 108 -15.52 -4.78 13.40
N GLU A 109 -15.84 -3.52 13.30
CA GLU A 109 -16.59 -2.82 14.32
C GLU A 109 -18.04 -3.32 14.34
N PRO A 110 -18.65 -3.50 15.52
CA PRO A 110 -20.04 -3.95 15.63
C PRO A 110 -21.04 -2.87 15.23
N ALA A 111 -20.63 -1.59 15.27
CA ALA A 111 -21.43 -0.44 14.90
C ALA A 111 -20.51 0.69 14.46
N GLY A 112 -21.05 1.67 13.72
CA GLY A 112 -20.29 2.79 13.20
C GLY A 112 -20.18 2.78 11.68
N MET A 113 -19.46 3.76 11.15
CA MET A 113 -19.33 3.94 9.70
C MET A 113 -18.57 2.82 9.01
N GLU A 114 -17.72 2.09 9.73
CA GLU A 114 -16.91 1.01 9.21
C GLU A 114 -17.44 -0.39 9.60
N SER A 115 -18.62 -0.43 10.25
CA SER A 115 -19.23 -1.68 10.70
C SER A 115 -19.47 -2.73 9.61
N PRO A 116 -19.67 -2.40 8.31
CA PRO A 116 -20.00 -3.43 7.32
C PRO A 116 -18.87 -4.38 6.93
N GLY A 117 -17.69 -4.29 7.54
CA GLY A 117 -16.75 -5.38 7.34
C GLY A 117 -15.37 -5.04 6.80
N VAL A 118 -14.73 -4.01 7.31
CA VAL A 118 -13.31 -3.75 7.02
C VAL A 118 -12.37 -4.75 7.70
N GLY A 119 -12.89 -5.58 8.60
CA GLY A 119 -12.09 -6.52 9.38
C GLY A 119 -11.51 -7.68 8.59
N ARG A 120 -10.34 -8.12 9.01
CA ARG A 120 -9.63 -9.29 8.47
C ARG A 120 -10.29 -10.61 8.90
N VAL A 121 -10.79 -10.67 10.12
CA VAL A 121 -11.62 -11.80 10.62
C VAL A 121 -13.10 -11.45 10.53
N ASN A 122 -13.98 -12.40 10.81
CA ASN A 122 -15.41 -12.15 10.93
C ASN A 122 -15.75 -11.39 12.21
N ILE A 123 -16.97 -10.89 12.29
CA ILE A 123 -17.44 -10.15 13.47
C ILE A 123 -17.41 -10.98 14.74
N GLU A 124 -17.57 -12.30 14.66
CA GLU A 124 -17.44 -13.25 15.77
C GLU A 124 -15.96 -13.50 16.15
N GLY A 125 -15.00 -12.97 15.38
CA GLY A 125 -13.58 -13.21 15.58
C GLY A 125 -13.06 -14.50 14.92
N THR A 126 -13.89 -15.17 14.11
CA THR A 126 -13.47 -16.40 13.42
C THR A 126 -12.58 -16.10 12.22
N ASN A 127 -11.64 -17.00 11.96
CA ASN A 127 -10.70 -16.87 10.86
C ASN A 127 -11.40 -16.96 9.49
N THR A 128 -11.03 -16.04 8.61
CA THR A 128 -11.41 -16.04 7.20
C THR A 128 -10.27 -16.58 6.32
N PRO A 129 -10.50 -16.90 5.04
CA PRO A 129 -9.42 -17.22 4.11
C PRO A 129 -8.33 -16.14 4.09
N ARG A 130 -8.71 -14.87 3.99
CA ARG A 130 -7.78 -13.74 3.99
C ARG A 130 -6.98 -13.60 5.29
N SER A 131 -7.57 -13.90 6.46
CA SER A 131 -6.83 -13.86 7.72
C SER A 131 -5.82 -15.00 7.84
N ARG A 132 -6.16 -16.18 7.33
CA ARG A 132 -5.23 -17.31 7.26
C ARG A 132 -4.05 -17.00 6.36
N GLU A 133 -4.30 -16.40 5.20
CA GLU A 133 -3.23 -16.03 4.27
C GLU A 133 -2.32 -14.93 4.84
N ALA A 134 -2.87 -13.93 5.53
CA ALA A 134 -2.06 -12.97 6.25
C ALA A 134 -1.15 -13.64 7.30
N GLY A 135 -1.67 -14.64 8.01
CA GLY A 135 -0.87 -15.46 8.93
C GLY A 135 0.20 -16.29 8.22
N ASN A 136 -0.07 -16.80 7.01
CA ASN A 136 0.93 -17.48 6.18
C ASN A 136 2.07 -16.53 5.80
N CYS A 137 1.74 -15.34 5.30
CA CYS A 137 2.73 -14.31 4.97
C CYS A 137 3.57 -13.94 6.20
N ALA A 138 2.94 -13.72 7.36
CA ALA A 138 3.66 -13.38 8.59
C ALA A 138 4.68 -14.45 8.99
N ARG A 139 4.35 -15.75 8.87
CA ARG A 139 5.29 -16.83 9.13
C ARG A 139 6.47 -16.84 8.15
N GLN A 140 6.19 -16.59 6.87
CA GLN A 140 7.23 -16.48 5.84
C GLN A 140 8.17 -15.32 6.12
N PHE A 141 7.62 -14.15 6.47
CA PHE A 141 8.41 -12.95 6.78
C PHE A 141 9.27 -13.14 8.03
N SER A 142 8.75 -13.82 9.06
CA SER A 142 9.55 -14.15 10.25
C SER A 142 10.77 -15.02 9.93
N ALA A 143 10.68 -15.85 8.88
CA ALA A 143 11.80 -16.67 8.43
C ALA A 143 12.84 -15.89 7.60
N LEU A 144 12.46 -14.76 7.02
CA LEU A 144 13.30 -13.96 6.12
C LEU A 144 14.24 -12.99 6.84
N LYS A 145 14.10 -12.81 8.17
CA LYS A 145 14.86 -11.78 8.92
C LYS A 145 14.79 -10.42 8.23
N LEU A 146 13.60 -9.85 8.14
CA LEU A 146 13.31 -8.63 7.37
C LEU A 146 14.19 -7.43 7.75
N GLU A 147 14.77 -7.42 8.95
CA GLU A 147 15.73 -6.40 9.37
C GLU A 147 17.02 -6.39 8.53
N GLN A 148 17.37 -7.55 7.96
CA GLN A 148 18.55 -7.73 7.09
C GLN A 148 18.19 -7.71 5.61
N PHE A 149 16.90 -7.68 5.29
CA PHE A 149 16.44 -7.69 3.91
C PHE A 149 16.60 -6.30 3.30
N GLU A 150 17.38 -6.22 2.24
CA GLU A 150 17.51 -5.02 1.43
C GLU A 150 16.85 -5.25 0.08
N ARG A 151 16.15 -4.23 -0.42
CA ARG A 151 15.57 -4.32 -1.76
C ARG A 151 16.66 -4.35 -2.83
N CYS A 152 16.39 -5.03 -3.92
CA CYS A 152 17.22 -4.95 -5.10
C CYS A 152 17.09 -3.54 -5.72
N LEU A 153 18.21 -2.84 -5.85
CA LEU A 153 18.23 -1.56 -6.54
C LEU A 153 18.38 -1.78 -8.04
N SER A 154 17.51 -1.15 -8.82
CA SER A 154 17.57 -1.18 -10.27
C SER A 154 18.60 -0.18 -10.81
N SER A 155 19.16 -0.49 -11.99
CA SER A 155 19.85 0.50 -12.82
C SER A 155 18.89 1.41 -13.59
N ASN A 156 17.59 1.10 -13.56
CA ASN A 156 16.54 1.88 -14.18
C ASN A 156 15.80 2.69 -13.11
N ALA A 157 15.35 3.88 -13.48
CA ALA A 157 14.57 4.72 -12.58
C ALA A 157 13.47 5.46 -13.36
N ILE A 158 12.32 5.65 -12.70
CA ILE A 158 11.28 6.52 -13.17
C ILE A 158 11.35 7.81 -12.34
N PHE A 159 11.52 8.94 -13.03
CA PHE A 159 11.55 10.23 -12.36
C PHE A 159 10.14 10.70 -12.01
N LEU A 160 9.88 10.87 -10.72
CA LEU A 160 8.64 11.45 -10.20
C LEU A 160 8.88 12.89 -9.78
N SER A 161 8.21 13.85 -10.45
CA SER A 161 8.20 15.24 -10.06
C SER A 161 6.97 15.58 -9.24
N ARG A 162 7.12 15.79 -7.95
CA ARG A 162 6.02 16.18 -7.08
C ARG A 162 5.42 17.52 -7.43
N ASN A 163 6.23 18.48 -7.82
CA ASN A 163 5.75 19.79 -8.25
C ASN A 163 4.87 19.66 -9.52
N SER A 164 5.25 18.80 -10.46
CA SER A 164 4.45 18.55 -11.65
C SER A 164 3.13 17.84 -11.33
N ASP A 165 3.15 16.90 -10.39
CA ASP A 165 1.96 16.20 -9.92
C ASP A 165 0.98 17.16 -9.22
N LEU A 166 1.47 17.98 -8.30
CA LEU A 166 0.69 19.00 -7.61
C LEU A 166 0.10 20.02 -8.58
N LEU A 167 0.89 20.44 -9.57
CA LEU A 167 0.41 21.35 -10.62
C LEU A 167 -0.67 20.69 -11.48
N ALA A 168 -0.45 19.44 -11.89
CA ALA A 168 -1.43 18.69 -12.66
C ALA A 168 -2.76 18.55 -11.90
N ASN A 169 -2.70 18.29 -10.59
CA ASN A 169 -3.89 18.27 -9.75
C ASN A 169 -4.57 19.66 -9.69
N ALA A 170 -3.80 20.72 -9.49
CA ALA A 170 -4.33 22.07 -9.40
C ALA A 170 -5.06 22.52 -10.68
N VAL A 171 -4.64 22.03 -11.85
CA VAL A 171 -5.27 22.31 -13.14
C VAL A 171 -6.23 21.20 -13.62
N GLN A 172 -6.57 20.27 -12.74
CA GLN A 172 -7.49 19.14 -13.00
C GLN A 172 -7.02 18.18 -14.12
N GLU A 173 -5.71 18.05 -14.30
CA GLU A 173 -5.07 17.14 -15.27
C GLU A 173 -4.29 16.00 -14.60
N GLU A 174 -4.55 15.75 -13.32
CA GLU A 174 -3.87 14.74 -12.50
C GLU A 174 -3.93 13.34 -13.13
N LYS A 175 -5.02 13.01 -13.80
CA LYS A 175 -5.19 11.72 -14.47
C LYS A 175 -4.15 11.49 -15.56
N LYS A 176 -3.79 12.51 -16.33
CA LYS A 176 -2.78 12.39 -17.39
C LYS A 176 -1.40 12.11 -16.80
N TYR A 177 -1.03 12.85 -15.77
CA TYR A 177 0.24 12.67 -15.09
C TYR A 177 0.34 11.28 -14.46
N ASN A 178 -0.66 10.92 -13.66
CA ASN A 178 -0.71 9.64 -12.98
C ASN A 178 -0.74 8.44 -13.92
N ASN A 179 -1.52 8.50 -14.98
CA ASN A 179 -1.58 7.42 -15.98
C ASN A 179 -0.25 7.25 -16.70
N SER A 180 0.46 8.33 -16.98
CA SER A 180 1.79 8.26 -17.57
C SER A 180 2.78 7.56 -16.62
N PHE A 181 2.84 8.00 -15.36
CA PHE A 181 3.71 7.41 -14.36
C PHE A 181 3.40 5.91 -14.13
N LYS A 182 2.13 5.57 -13.94
CA LYS A 182 1.65 4.19 -13.80
C LYS A 182 1.97 3.34 -15.03
N GLY A 183 1.78 3.89 -16.22
CA GLY A 183 2.04 3.18 -17.47
C GLY A 183 3.51 2.82 -17.64
N TYR A 184 4.42 3.70 -17.31
CA TYR A 184 5.86 3.39 -17.32
C TYR A 184 6.22 2.34 -16.29
N HIS A 185 5.74 2.49 -15.06
CA HIS A 185 5.99 1.51 -14.00
C HIS A 185 5.47 0.12 -14.41
N GLN A 186 4.23 0.04 -14.88
CA GLN A 186 3.63 -1.22 -15.33
C GLN A 186 4.44 -1.84 -16.49
N ALA A 187 4.85 -1.03 -17.46
CA ALA A 187 5.61 -1.52 -18.60
C ALA A 187 6.98 -2.11 -18.22
N LEU A 188 7.63 -1.58 -17.19
CA LEU A 188 8.88 -2.12 -16.66
C LEU A 188 8.60 -3.41 -15.86
N THR A 189 7.62 -3.37 -14.97
CA THR A 189 7.24 -4.52 -14.12
C THR A 189 6.83 -5.73 -14.97
N ASP A 190 6.03 -5.54 -16.01
CA ASP A 190 5.59 -6.62 -16.92
C ASP A 190 6.76 -7.27 -17.68
N ARG A 191 7.86 -6.57 -17.80
CA ARG A 191 9.10 -7.09 -18.43
C ARG A 191 10.08 -7.66 -17.42
N GLY A 192 9.74 -7.69 -16.14
CA GLY A 192 10.64 -8.11 -15.07
C GLY A 192 11.86 -7.18 -14.92
N ILE A 193 11.72 -5.92 -15.30
CA ILE A 193 12.75 -4.90 -15.13
C ILE A 193 12.51 -4.24 -13.76
N PRO A 194 13.44 -4.45 -12.81
CA PRO A 194 13.30 -3.88 -11.48
C PRO A 194 13.46 -2.37 -11.48
#